data_7b15c94ad982bd933a544687ab58c6fd
#
_entry.id   7b15c94ad982bd933a544687ab58c6fd
#
_cell.length_a   1.000
_cell.length_b   1.000
_cell.length_c   1.000
_cell.angle_alpha   90.00
_cell.angle_beta   90.00
_cell.angle_gamma   90.00
#
_symmetry.space_group_name_H-M   'P 1'
#
loop_
_entity.id
_entity.type
_entity.pdbx_description
1 polymer ?
#
loop_
_entity_poly.entity_id
_entity_poly.type
_entity_poly.pdbx_seq_one_letter_code
_entity_poly.pdbx_strand_id
1 'polypeptide(L)'
;MAAKNIMIVGVGGQGTLLTSRILGGLAIAGGYDVKLSEVHGMAQRGGSVVTFVRYGDKVAEPIVEEGQADVIIAFERLEALRYAHFLKKDGALIINDWRIDPMPVVIGAAEYPE
;
A
#
# COMPACT_ATOMS: atom_id res chain seq x y z
N MET A 1 -19.84 11.24 3.74
CA MET A 1 -18.98 10.75 2.67
C MET A 1 -18.62 9.30 2.93
N ALA A 2 -18.76 8.46 1.94
CA ALA A 2 -18.27 7.09 2.06
C ALA A 2 -16.75 7.09 2.26
N ALA A 3 -16.23 6.10 2.99
CA ALA A 3 -14.80 6.01 3.23
C ALA A 3 -14.02 5.86 1.93
N LYS A 4 -12.91 6.58 1.81
CA LYS A 4 -11.92 6.41 0.75
C LYS A 4 -10.86 5.46 1.25
N ASN A 5 -10.44 4.56 0.40
CA ASN A 5 -9.51 3.49 0.74
C ASN A 5 -8.24 3.62 -0.10
N ILE A 6 -7.13 3.84 0.57
CA ILE A 6 -5.82 3.95 -0.07
C ILE A 6 -4.94 2.83 0.45
N MET A 7 -4.29 2.13 -0.46
CA MET A 7 -3.25 1.17 -0.11
C MET A 7 -1.90 1.69 -0.58
N ILE A 8 -0.91 1.59 0.28
CA ILE A 8 0.47 1.93 -0.04
C ILE A 8 1.27 0.65 0.10
N VAL A 9 1.83 0.18 -1.00
CA VAL A 9 2.55 -1.09 -1.03
C VAL A 9 3.99 -0.86 -1.46
N GLY A 10 4.89 -1.65 -0.92
CA GLY A 10 6.31 -1.52 -1.23
C GLY A 10 7.14 -2.51 -0.45
N VAL A 11 8.42 -2.21 -0.37
CA VAL A 11 9.41 -3.00 0.36
C VAL A 11 9.87 -2.19 1.57
N GLY A 12 10.21 -2.85 2.64
CA GLY A 12 10.69 -2.18 3.86
C GLY A 12 11.80 -1.18 3.56
N GLY A 13 11.69 0.03 4.12
CA GLY A 13 12.68 1.09 3.94
C GLY A 13 12.41 2.04 2.78
N GLN A 14 11.32 1.88 2.03
CA GLN A 14 11.00 2.77 0.90
C GLN A 14 10.20 4.03 1.27
N GLY A 15 9.89 4.24 2.55
CA GLY A 15 9.14 5.42 2.97
C GLY A 15 7.63 5.28 2.92
N THR A 16 7.11 4.06 2.87
CA THR A 16 5.66 3.82 2.84
C THR A 16 4.97 4.37 4.08
N LEU A 17 5.60 4.23 5.24
CA LEU A 17 5.04 4.74 6.49
C LEU A 17 4.99 6.27 6.49
N LEU A 18 6.04 6.94 6.00
CA LEU A 18 6.06 8.39 5.90
C LEU A 18 4.94 8.89 4.97
N THR A 19 4.78 8.23 3.82
CA THR A 19 3.72 8.56 2.87
C THR A 19 2.34 8.42 3.51
N SER A 20 2.11 7.34 4.27
CA SER A 20 0.84 7.13 4.96
C SER A 20 0.57 8.21 6.00
N ARG A 21 1.59 8.64 6.73
CA ARG A 21 1.46 9.71 7.73
C ARG A 21 1.13 11.05 7.10
N ILE A 22 1.73 11.36 5.94
CA ILE A 22 1.42 12.58 5.21
C ILE A 22 -0.04 12.57 4.75
N LEU A 23 -0.47 11.49 4.12
CA LEU A 23 -1.84 11.35 3.64
C LEU A 23 -2.85 11.38 4.79
N GLY A 24 -2.57 10.67 5.87
CA GLY A 24 -3.41 10.68 7.06
C GLY A 24 -3.52 12.06 7.68
N GLY A 25 -2.40 12.77 7.76
CA GLY A 25 -2.36 14.14 8.29
C GLY A 25 -3.18 15.10 7.45
N LEU A 26 -3.12 15.00 6.14
CA LEU A 26 -3.93 15.81 5.23
C LEU A 26 -5.42 15.54 5.41
N ALA A 27 -5.81 14.28 5.56
CA ALA A 27 -7.20 13.91 5.78
C ALA A 27 -7.71 14.43 7.12
N ILE A 28 -6.92 14.33 8.19
CA ILE A 28 -7.27 14.88 9.50
C ILE A 28 -7.43 16.40 9.41
N ALA A 29 -6.52 17.09 8.74
CA ALA A 29 -6.62 18.53 8.54
C ALA A 29 -7.88 18.93 7.76
N GLY A 30 -8.38 18.04 6.90
CA GLY A 30 -9.64 18.23 6.17
C GLY A 30 -10.89 17.91 6.99
N GLY A 31 -10.75 17.49 8.24
CA GLY A 31 -11.88 17.19 9.13
C GLY A 31 -12.41 15.77 9.02
N TYR A 32 -11.66 14.86 8.39
CA TYR A 32 -12.10 13.47 8.22
C TYR A 32 -11.62 12.57 9.37
N ASP A 33 -12.38 11.51 9.63
CA ASP A 33 -11.92 10.41 10.46
C ASP A 33 -10.93 9.57 9.65
N VAL A 34 -9.82 9.17 10.27
CA VAL A 34 -8.73 8.46 9.60
C VAL A 34 -8.34 7.24 10.40
N LYS A 35 -8.18 6.12 9.72
CA LYS A 35 -7.60 4.90 10.31
C LYS A 35 -6.41 4.46 9.47
N LEU A 36 -5.32 4.14 10.14
CA LEU A 36 -4.08 3.65 9.52
C LEU A 36 -3.75 2.28 10.08
N SER A 37 -3.24 1.41 9.21
CA SER A 37 -2.73 0.10 9.63
C SER A 37 -1.57 -0.28 8.73
N GLU A 38 -0.53 -0.88 9.30
CA GLU A 38 0.63 -1.33 8.56
C GLU A 38 0.85 -2.82 8.81
N VAL A 39 1.06 -3.57 7.74
CA VAL A 39 1.33 -5.00 7.79
C VAL A 39 2.69 -5.25 7.15
N HIS A 40 3.57 -5.91 7.89
CA HIS A 40 4.90 -6.28 7.41
C HIS A 40 4.94 -7.74 7.01
N GLY A 41 5.78 -8.05 6.02
CA GLY A 41 6.13 -9.43 5.71
C GLY A 41 7.07 -10.01 6.77
N MET A 42 7.46 -11.27 6.58
CA MET A 42 8.30 -12.01 7.53
C MET A 42 9.67 -11.39 7.75
N ALA A 43 10.24 -10.73 6.74
CA ALA A 43 11.53 -10.08 6.82
C ALA A 43 11.34 -8.57 7.05
N GLN A 44 12.04 -8.00 8.02
CA GLN A 44 11.96 -6.56 8.32
C GLN A 44 12.61 -5.68 7.26
N ARG A 45 13.59 -6.21 6.54
CA ARG A 45 14.21 -5.54 5.39
C ARG A 45 14.01 -6.38 4.15
N GLY A 46 13.67 -5.73 3.04
CA GLY A 46 13.42 -6.41 1.79
C GLY A 46 12.11 -7.20 1.77
N GLY A 47 11.34 -7.20 2.86
CA GLY A 47 10.04 -7.83 2.93
C GLY A 47 8.93 -6.90 2.46
N SER A 48 7.82 -7.50 2.04
CA SER A 48 6.63 -6.78 1.62
C SER A 48 6.05 -5.96 2.77
N VAL A 49 5.69 -4.71 2.50
CA VAL A 49 5.02 -3.83 3.46
C VAL A 49 3.76 -3.29 2.81
N VAL A 50 2.64 -3.41 3.51
CA VAL A 50 1.35 -2.87 3.07
C VAL A 50 0.84 -1.92 4.14
N THR A 51 0.49 -0.71 3.74
CA THR A 51 -0.12 0.26 4.64
C THR A 51 -1.51 0.60 4.11
N PHE A 52 -2.50 0.50 4.98
CA PHE A 52 -3.86 0.88 4.67
C PHE A 52 -4.14 2.26 5.24
N VAL A 53 -4.68 3.15 4.42
CA VAL A 53 -5.14 4.47 4.83
C VAL A 53 -6.62 4.56 4.45
N ARG A 54 -7.48 4.69 5.44
CA ARG A 54 -8.92 4.88 5.20
C ARG A 54 -9.36 6.17 5.85
N TYR A 55 -10.10 6.98 5.12
CA TYR A 55 -10.63 8.23 5.67
C TYR A 55 -12.03 8.50 5.14
N GLY A 56 -12.80 9.23 5.91
CA GLY A 56 -14.18 9.57 5.58
C GLY A 56 -14.84 10.25 6.77
N ASP A 57 -16.16 10.35 6.75
CA ASP A 57 -16.90 10.94 7.86
C ASP A 57 -16.80 10.07 9.11
N LYS A 58 -16.83 8.76 8.92
CA LYS A 58 -16.63 7.80 10.01
C LYS A 58 -16.03 6.52 9.44
N VAL A 59 -14.92 6.09 10.03
CA VAL A 59 -14.22 4.87 9.62
C VAL A 59 -14.04 3.98 10.85
N ALA A 60 -14.63 2.78 10.82
CA ALA A 60 -14.59 1.86 11.95
C ALA A 60 -13.36 0.95 11.92
N GLU A 61 -12.90 0.55 10.73
CA GLU A 61 -11.82 -0.41 10.55
C GLU A 61 -10.74 0.14 9.64
N PRO A 62 -9.45 -0.14 9.92
CA PRO A 62 -8.34 0.36 9.09
C PRO A 62 -8.05 -0.51 7.86
N ILE A 63 -8.59 -1.72 7.76
CA ILE A 63 -8.23 -2.68 6.72
C ILE A 63 -9.08 -2.47 5.47
N VAL A 64 -8.42 -2.48 4.30
CA VAL A 64 -9.05 -2.44 2.99
C VAL A 64 -9.22 -3.86 2.48
N GLU A 65 -10.41 -4.22 2.04
CA GLU A 65 -10.69 -5.54 1.48
C GLU A 65 -10.34 -5.59 -0.01
N GLU A 66 -10.19 -6.80 -0.54
CA GLU A 66 -9.95 -7.01 -1.97
C GLU A 66 -11.04 -6.34 -2.80
N GLY A 67 -10.61 -5.66 -3.86
CA GLY A 67 -11.52 -4.97 -4.76
C GLY A 67 -12.11 -3.67 -4.22
N GLN A 68 -11.63 -3.18 -3.08
CA GLN A 68 -12.17 -1.99 -2.43
C GLN A 68 -11.22 -0.79 -2.38
N ALA A 69 -9.99 -0.94 -2.85
CA ALA A 69 -9.04 0.16 -2.85
C ALA A 69 -9.38 1.18 -3.93
N ASP A 70 -9.58 2.43 -3.53
CA ASP A 70 -9.78 3.54 -4.47
C ASP A 70 -8.49 3.90 -5.18
N VAL A 71 -7.38 3.86 -4.45
CA VAL A 71 -6.04 4.18 -4.96
C VAL A 71 -5.05 3.20 -4.37
N ILE A 72 -4.15 2.69 -5.20
CA ILE A 72 -2.97 1.94 -4.76
C ILE A 72 -1.74 2.74 -5.18
N ILE A 73 -0.89 3.08 -4.21
CA ILE A 73 0.40 3.71 -4.45
C ILE A 73 1.47 2.64 -4.21
N ALA A 74 2.19 2.27 -5.26
CA ALA A 74 3.18 1.22 -5.20
C ALA A 74 4.59 1.79 -5.40
N PHE A 75 5.48 1.51 -4.47
CA PHE A 75 6.87 1.96 -4.52
C PHE A 75 7.79 0.96 -5.20
N GLU A 76 7.28 -0.23 -5.51
CA GLU A 76 8.08 -1.29 -6.13
C GLU A 76 7.19 -2.10 -7.08
N ARG A 77 7.77 -2.53 -8.22
CA ARG A 77 7.02 -3.12 -9.33
C ARG A 77 6.34 -4.45 -8.97
N LEU A 78 7.07 -5.34 -8.30
CA LEU A 78 6.51 -6.64 -7.91
C LEU A 78 5.40 -6.48 -6.89
N GLU A 79 5.55 -5.56 -5.95
CA GLU A 79 4.52 -5.28 -4.95
C GLU A 79 3.26 -4.70 -5.61
N ALA A 80 3.41 -3.88 -6.66
CA ALA A 80 2.27 -3.41 -7.44
C ALA A 80 1.49 -4.58 -8.05
N LEU A 81 2.21 -5.53 -8.65
CA LEU A 81 1.60 -6.72 -9.23
C LEU A 81 0.93 -7.59 -8.17
N ARG A 82 1.60 -7.78 -7.04
CA ARG A 82 1.13 -8.63 -5.94
C ARG A 82 -0.21 -8.16 -5.38
N TYR A 83 -0.45 -6.84 -5.32
CA TYR A 83 -1.63 -6.25 -4.70
C TYR A 83 -2.61 -5.61 -5.68
N ALA A 84 -2.38 -5.72 -6.99
CA ALA A 84 -3.26 -5.11 -7.99
C ALA A 84 -4.72 -5.56 -7.86
N HIS A 85 -4.97 -6.78 -7.40
CA HIS A 85 -6.32 -7.31 -7.24
C HIS A 85 -7.13 -6.64 -6.12
N PHE A 86 -6.47 -5.83 -5.27
CA PHE A 86 -7.17 -5.02 -4.26
C PHE A 86 -7.82 -3.78 -4.86
N LEU A 87 -7.40 -3.37 -6.06
CA LEU A 87 -7.92 -2.16 -6.69
C LEU A 87 -9.38 -2.36 -7.08
N LYS A 88 -10.22 -1.39 -6.72
CA LYS A 88 -11.61 -1.46 -7.14
C LYS A 88 -11.73 -1.10 -8.63
N LYS A 89 -12.87 -1.45 -9.23
CA LYS A 89 -13.18 -1.03 -10.59
C LYS A 89 -13.13 0.50 -10.67
N ASP A 90 -12.46 1.02 -11.68
CA ASP A 90 -12.24 2.46 -11.89
C ASP A 90 -11.33 3.12 -10.84
N GLY A 91 -10.63 2.33 -10.03
CA GLY A 91 -9.62 2.84 -9.11
C GLY A 91 -8.34 3.24 -9.86
N ALA A 92 -7.47 3.99 -9.16
CA ALA A 92 -6.19 4.45 -9.70
C ALA A 92 -5.02 3.66 -9.11
N LEU A 93 -4.11 3.23 -9.97
CA LEU A 93 -2.87 2.57 -9.57
C LEU A 93 -1.69 3.47 -9.95
N ILE A 94 -0.96 3.95 -8.95
CA ILE A 94 0.21 4.81 -9.14
C ILE A 94 1.43 3.98 -8.79
N ILE A 95 2.32 3.79 -9.76
CA ILE A 95 3.49 2.92 -9.59
C ILE A 95 4.76 3.75 -9.75
N ASN A 96 5.65 3.66 -8.76
CA ASN A 96 7.03 4.03 -8.96
C ASN A 96 7.73 2.86 -9.64
N ASP A 97 8.26 3.08 -10.84
CA ASP A 97 8.89 2.03 -11.65
C ASP A 97 10.27 1.68 -11.09
N TRP A 98 10.26 1.05 -9.93
CA TRP A 98 11.44 0.64 -9.18
C TRP A 98 11.38 -0.86 -8.92
N ARG A 99 12.53 -1.50 -8.99
CA ARG A 99 12.65 -2.93 -8.76
C ARG A 99 13.60 -3.19 -7.59
N ILE A 100 13.10 -3.94 -6.60
CA ILE A 100 13.92 -4.47 -5.51
C ILE A 100 13.74 -5.98 -5.53
N ASP A 101 14.81 -6.71 -5.83
CA ASP A 101 14.74 -8.17 -5.91
C ASP A 101 14.51 -8.76 -4.52
N PRO A 102 13.45 -9.54 -4.32
CA PRO A 102 13.27 -10.26 -3.05
C PRO A 102 14.30 -11.36 -2.89
N MET A 103 14.47 -11.86 -1.69
CA MET A 103 15.50 -12.85 -1.39
C MET A 103 15.49 -14.07 -2.34
N PRO A 104 14.34 -14.67 -2.70
CA PRO A 104 14.34 -15.79 -3.65
C PRO A 104 14.95 -15.43 -5.01
N VAL A 105 14.78 -14.20 -5.48
CA VAL A 105 15.37 -13.75 -6.75
C VAL A 105 16.88 -13.56 -6.57
N VAL A 106 17.31 -12.93 -5.48
CA VAL A 106 18.72 -12.67 -5.19
C VAL A 106 19.52 -13.98 -5.12
N ILE A 107 18.98 -15.01 -4.49
CA ILE A 107 19.66 -16.32 -4.37
C ILE A 107 19.45 -17.24 -5.56
N GLY A 108 18.73 -16.79 -6.60
CA GLY A 108 18.51 -17.57 -7.81
C GLY A 108 17.40 -18.62 -7.72
N ALA A 109 16.62 -18.64 -6.63
CA ALA A 109 15.54 -19.62 -6.45
C ALA A 109 14.27 -19.27 -7.24
N ALA A 110 14.14 -18.02 -7.69
CA ALA A 110 13.01 -17.53 -8.45
C ALA A 110 13.44 -16.43 -9.42
N GLU A 111 12.60 -16.14 -10.39
CA GLU A 111 12.82 -15.03 -11.32
C GLU A 111 11.88 -13.89 -11.00
N TYR A 112 12.34 -12.65 -11.22
CA TYR A 112 11.52 -11.47 -11.05
C TYR A 112 10.52 -11.38 -12.21
N PRO A 113 9.21 -11.22 -11.93
CA PRO A 113 8.22 -11.07 -12.99
C PRO A 113 8.43 -9.76 -13.78
N GLU A 114 8.28 -9.82 -15.07
CA GLU A 114 8.37 -8.63 -15.91
C GLU A 114 7.01 -7.98 -16.21
#